data_fb148ad9c7ad11d075599b42564fa6a1
#
_entry.id   fb148ad9c7ad11d075599b42564fa6a1
#
_cell.length_a   1.000
_cell.length_b   1.000
_cell.length_c   1.000
_cell.angle_alpha   90.00
_cell.angle_beta   90.00
_cell.angle_gamma   90.00
#
_symmetry.space_group_name_H-M   'P 1'
#
loop_
_entity.id
_entity.type
_entity.pdbx_description
1 polymer ?
#
loop_
_entity_poly.entity_id
_entity_poly.type
_entity_poly.pdbx_seq_one_letter_code
_entity_poly.pdbx_strand_id
1 'polypeptide(L)'
;KVKQLNSGLLGYHGIEYVLFRYGNPRDINKFTEVEYKYVCAVAKDLYQATCVLQTTWEGAKSGTRYLETVNYLSSHSTLDDDGNVTGEGLNYTNFGSNFKNTPSAEYDSNLDATIQIIEGARDIIAEVAGSKIGLPWSGQDDSYIESPYAYNSIIDFYDNIVGCRNALYGAVGATSPNSKSLIYFCLNAGNATLKS
;
A
#
# COMPACT_ATOMS: atom_id res chain seq x y z
N LYS A 1 23.37 -4.95 0.69
CA LYS A 1 23.43 -5.33 -0.74
C LYS A 1 22.02 -5.36 -1.39
N VAL A 2 20.98 -5.85 -0.70
CA VAL A 2 19.60 -5.89 -1.26
C VAL A 2 19.11 -4.48 -1.60
N LYS A 3 19.36 -3.51 -0.76
CA LYS A 3 18.96 -2.09 -0.98
C LYS A 3 19.61 -1.38 -2.17
N GLN A 4 20.58 -2.00 -2.80
CA GLN A 4 21.22 -1.49 -4.03
C GLN A 4 20.58 -2.09 -5.30
N LEU A 5 19.54 -2.92 -5.14
CA LEU A 5 18.80 -3.49 -6.25
C LEU A 5 17.76 -2.50 -6.76
N ASN A 6 17.46 -2.61 -8.04
CA ASN A 6 16.35 -1.89 -8.66
C ASN A 6 15.03 -2.24 -7.96
N SER A 7 14.11 -1.27 -7.87
CA SER A 7 12.79 -1.44 -7.24
C SER A 7 12.00 -2.64 -7.76
N GLY A 8 12.13 -2.99 -9.05
CA GLY A 8 11.49 -4.18 -9.63
C GLY A 8 12.02 -5.52 -9.10
N LEU A 9 13.15 -5.51 -8.38
CA LEU A 9 13.72 -6.68 -7.73
C LEU A 9 13.45 -6.73 -6.22
N LEU A 10 12.66 -5.80 -5.70
CA LEU A 10 12.32 -5.69 -4.28
C LEU A 10 10.81 -5.89 -4.08
N GLY A 11 10.39 -5.95 -2.82
CA GLY A 11 8.97 -6.04 -2.48
C GLY A 11 8.34 -7.38 -2.85
N TYR A 12 7.03 -7.34 -3.08
CA TYR A 12 6.22 -8.54 -3.35
C TYR A 12 6.64 -9.25 -4.64
N HIS A 13 6.88 -8.52 -5.73
CA HIS A 13 7.24 -9.11 -7.02
C HIS A 13 8.59 -9.82 -7.02
N GLY A 14 9.57 -9.32 -6.25
CA GLY A 14 10.84 -10.00 -6.06
C GLY A 14 10.67 -11.34 -5.34
N ILE A 15 9.78 -11.42 -4.36
CA ILE A 15 9.44 -12.65 -3.66
C ILE A 15 8.65 -13.58 -4.57
N GLU A 16 7.62 -13.05 -5.23
CA GLU A 16 6.75 -13.78 -6.16
C GLU A 16 7.58 -14.46 -7.27
N TYR A 17 8.52 -13.74 -7.88
CA TYR A 17 9.42 -14.27 -8.90
C TYR A 17 10.16 -15.53 -8.47
N VAL A 18 10.60 -15.60 -7.22
CA VAL A 18 11.31 -16.77 -6.71
C VAL A 18 10.35 -17.90 -6.33
N LEU A 19 9.21 -17.57 -5.72
CA LEU A 19 8.28 -18.57 -5.20
C LEU A 19 7.41 -19.20 -6.28
N PHE A 20 7.16 -18.50 -7.39
CA PHE A 20 6.23 -18.94 -8.44
C PHE A 20 6.90 -18.99 -9.82
N ARG A 21 6.33 -19.81 -10.71
CA ARG A 21 6.62 -19.87 -12.14
C ARG A 21 5.36 -20.28 -12.89
N TYR A 22 4.98 -19.50 -13.90
CA TYR A 22 3.84 -19.79 -14.77
C TYR A 22 2.55 -20.10 -13.96
N GLY A 23 2.27 -19.30 -12.96
CA GLY A 23 1.08 -19.44 -12.11
C GLY A 23 1.15 -20.56 -11.06
N ASN A 24 2.25 -21.28 -10.96
CA ASN A 24 2.38 -22.39 -10.02
C ASN A 24 3.47 -22.15 -8.97
N PRO A 25 3.25 -22.59 -7.71
CA PRO A 25 4.31 -22.61 -6.71
C PRO A 25 5.48 -23.48 -7.17
N ARG A 26 6.68 -23.00 -6.96
CA ARG A 26 7.89 -23.77 -7.22
C ARG A 26 8.14 -24.79 -6.10
N ASP A 27 8.63 -25.96 -6.48
CA ASP A 27 9.10 -26.96 -5.52
C ASP A 27 10.28 -26.38 -4.71
N ILE A 28 10.12 -26.32 -3.39
CA ILE A 28 11.12 -25.77 -2.47
C ILE A 28 12.47 -26.49 -2.56
N ASN A 29 12.47 -27.80 -2.89
CA ASN A 29 13.69 -28.58 -3.04
C ASN A 29 14.52 -28.22 -4.28
N LYS A 30 13.96 -27.43 -5.17
CA LYS A 30 14.64 -26.92 -6.38
C LYS A 30 15.21 -25.52 -6.22
N PHE A 31 15.09 -24.92 -5.06
CA PHE A 31 15.66 -23.61 -4.79
C PHE A 31 17.15 -23.73 -4.57
N THR A 32 17.88 -22.83 -5.18
CA THR A 32 19.31 -22.67 -4.92
C THR A 32 19.53 -21.92 -3.58
N GLU A 33 20.70 -22.09 -3.00
CA GLU A 33 21.09 -21.35 -1.79
C GLU A 33 21.03 -19.81 -2.01
N VAL A 34 21.34 -19.37 -3.23
CA VAL A 34 21.28 -17.94 -3.60
C VAL A 34 19.84 -17.44 -3.61
N GLU A 35 18.90 -18.20 -4.18
CA GLU A 35 17.48 -17.85 -4.17
C GLU A 35 16.92 -17.80 -2.75
N TYR A 36 17.28 -18.73 -1.89
CA TYR A 36 16.92 -18.69 -0.46
C TYR A 36 17.41 -17.42 0.23
N LYS A 37 18.68 -17.10 0.07
CA LYS A 37 19.27 -15.90 0.66
C LYS A 37 18.60 -14.63 0.13
N TYR A 38 18.29 -14.61 -1.15
CA TYR A 38 17.61 -13.49 -1.78
C TYR A 38 16.19 -13.31 -1.22
N VAL A 39 15.37 -14.36 -1.23
CA VAL A 39 14.00 -14.30 -0.70
C VAL A 39 13.96 -13.86 0.76
N CYS A 40 14.82 -14.44 1.61
CA CYS A 40 14.92 -14.06 3.02
C CYS A 40 15.28 -12.58 3.19
N ALA A 41 16.20 -12.08 2.35
CA ALA A 41 16.65 -10.69 2.43
C ALA A 41 15.55 -9.72 1.95
N VAL A 42 14.86 -10.05 0.86
CA VAL A 42 13.74 -9.22 0.32
C VAL A 42 12.54 -9.26 1.26
N ALA A 43 12.21 -10.43 1.83
CA ALA A 43 11.11 -10.56 2.80
C ALA A 43 11.40 -9.74 4.07
N LYS A 44 12.65 -9.69 4.53
CA LYS A 44 13.04 -8.85 5.66
C LYS A 44 12.93 -7.36 5.32
N ASP A 45 13.33 -6.95 4.14
CA ASP A 45 13.21 -5.57 3.66
C ASP A 45 11.74 -5.16 3.56
N LEU A 46 10.89 -6.01 2.97
CA LEU A 46 9.44 -5.80 2.90
C LEU A 46 8.80 -5.69 4.29
N TYR A 47 9.18 -6.56 5.22
CA TYR A 47 8.72 -6.49 6.61
C TYR A 47 9.08 -5.14 7.25
N GLN A 48 10.30 -4.65 7.03
CA GLN A 48 10.71 -3.34 7.54
C GLN A 48 9.90 -2.20 6.92
N ALA A 49 9.61 -2.26 5.63
CA ALA A 49 8.75 -1.28 4.96
C ALA A 49 7.32 -1.27 5.53
N THR A 50 6.77 -2.45 5.83
CA THR A 50 5.43 -2.54 6.47
C THR A 50 5.43 -2.04 7.91
N CYS A 51 6.52 -2.20 8.66
CA CYS A 51 6.66 -1.59 9.99
C CYS A 51 6.70 -0.06 9.91
N VAL A 52 7.39 0.50 8.92
CA VAL A 52 7.40 1.95 8.65
C VAL A 52 5.99 2.43 8.36
N LEU A 53 5.28 1.76 7.43
CA LEU A 53 3.90 2.11 7.08
C LEU A 53 2.96 2.10 8.29
N GLN A 54 2.98 1.03 9.09
CA GLN A 54 2.15 0.93 10.29
C GLN A 54 2.50 2.02 11.30
N THR A 55 3.78 2.30 11.51
CA THR A 55 4.23 3.35 12.45
C THR A 55 3.80 4.74 11.97
N THR A 56 3.84 5.00 10.67
CA THR A 56 3.35 6.25 10.08
C THR A 56 1.86 6.47 10.40
N TRP A 57 1.05 5.42 10.36
CA TRP A 57 -0.38 5.50 10.67
C TRP A 57 -0.68 5.58 12.18
N GLU A 58 -0.03 4.75 12.99
CA GLU A 58 -0.38 4.53 14.40
C GLU A 58 0.55 5.24 15.39
N GLY A 59 1.70 5.73 14.92
CA GLY A 59 2.75 6.31 15.76
C GLY A 59 3.27 5.30 16.78
N ALA A 60 3.60 5.77 17.97
CA ALA A 60 4.12 4.93 19.04
C ALA A 60 3.16 3.82 19.53
N LYS A 61 1.88 3.88 19.13
CA LYS A 61 0.90 2.83 19.43
C LYS A 61 1.18 1.53 18.69
N SER A 62 1.98 1.54 17.64
CA SER A 62 2.43 0.33 16.94
C SER A 62 3.38 -0.55 17.78
N GLY A 63 3.78 -0.10 18.96
CA GLY A 63 4.51 -0.89 19.95
C GLY A 63 5.86 -1.38 19.45
N THR A 64 6.06 -2.69 19.39
CA THR A 64 7.34 -3.29 18.96
C THR A 64 7.74 -2.84 17.55
N ARG A 65 6.78 -2.68 16.64
CA ARG A 65 7.04 -2.20 15.27
C ARG A 65 7.49 -0.76 15.22
N TYR A 66 7.03 0.07 16.14
CA TYR A 66 7.57 1.42 16.32
C TYR A 66 9.07 1.38 16.65
N LEU A 67 9.47 0.55 17.62
CA LEU A 67 10.87 0.41 18.00
C LEU A 67 11.73 -0.15 16.86
N GLU A 68 11.22 -1.13 16.11
CA GLU A 68 11.90 -1.67 14.92
C GLU A 68 12.07 -0.59 13.84
N THR A 69 11.05 0.22 13.61
CA THR A 69 11.09 1.35 12.68
C THR A 69 12.12 2.39 13.10
N VAL A 70 12.10 2.79 14.37
CA VAL A 70 13.08 3.74 14.93
C VAL A 70 14.49 3.25 14.74
N ASN A 71 14.76 1.99 15.10
CA ASN A 71 16.09 1.37 14.97
C ASN A 71 16.51 1.24 13.50
N TYR A 72 15.57 0.89 12.62
CA TYR A 72 15.82 0.79 11.19
C TYR A 72 16.22 2.14 10.60
N LEU A 73 15.43 3.18 10.82
CA LEU A 73 15.67 4.50 10.25
C LEU A 73 16.92 5.17 10.81
N SER A 74 17.18 5.03 12.11
CA SER A 74 18.42 5.56 12.72
C SER A 74 19.68 4.91 12.17
N SER A 75 19.59 3.66 11.66
CA SER A 75 20.70 2.94 11.06
C SER A 75 20.80 3.07 9.53
N HIS A 76 19.81 3.70 8.89
CA HIS A 76 19.66 3.76 7.43
C HIS A 76 19.28 5.16 6.94
N SER A 77 19.91 6.20 7.50
CA SER A 77 19.85 7.53 6.89
C SER A 77 20.40 7.43 5.46
N THR A 78 19.58 7.73 4.47
CA THR A 78 19.99 7.85 3.08
C THR A 78 20.35 9.30 2.80
N LEU A 79 21.37 9.51 1.98
CA LEU A 79 21.66 10.82 1.40
C LEU A 79 21.02 10.83 0.01
N ASP A 80 20.42 11.97 -0.36
CA ASP A 80 20.04 12.23 -1.75
C ASP A 80 21.29 12.51 -2.61
N ASP A 81 21.06 12.72 -3.91
CA ASP A 81 22.15 13.00 -4.87
C ASP A 81 22.87 14.32 -4.54
N ASP A 82 22.25 15.22 -3.77
CA ASP A 82 22.80 16.49 -3.30
C ASP A 82 23.47 16.37 -1.92
N GLY A 83 23.50 15.20 -1.31
CA GLY A 83 24.13 14.93 -0.04
C GLY A 83 23.31 15.35 1.19
N ASN A 84 22.03 15.67 1.02
CA ASN A 84 21.12 15.94 2.13
C ASN A 84 20.64 14.63 2.73
N VAL A 85 20.46 14.60 4.05
CA VAL A 85 19.86 13.46 4.72
C VAL A 85 18.39 13.41 4.33
N THR A 86 18.06 12.51 3.40
CA THR A 86 16.68 12.17 3.02
C THR A 86 16.18 10.97 3.81
N GLY A 87 16.77 10.69 4.94
CA GLY A 87 16.13 9.81 5.89
C GLY A 87 14.86 10.53 6.31
N GLU A 88 13.71 9.96 6.03
CA GLU A 88 12.48 10.34 6.69
C GLU A 88 12.81 10.31 8.18
N GLY A 89 13.14 11.47 8.70
CA GLY A 89 13.46 11.62 10.11
C GLY A 89 12.27 11.10 10.88
N LEU A 90 12.49 10.68 12.11
CA LEU A 90 11.49 10.19 13.07
C LEU A 90 10.30 11.15 13.33
N ASN A 91 10.08 12.11 12.47
CA ASN A 91 8.92 12.98 12.43
C ASN A 91 7.71 12.25 11.84
N TYR A 92 7.46 11.04 12.34
CA TYR A 92 6.19 10.39 12.08
C TYR A 92 5.11 11.17 12.80
N THR A 93 4.53 12.04 12.05
CA THR A 93 3.21 12.54 12.36
C THR A 93 2.31 11.32 12.36
N ASN A 94 1.77 10.96 13.49
CA ASN A 94 0.75 9.94 13.66
C ASN A 94 -0.40 10.24 12.68
N PHE A 95 -0.23 9.81 11.41
CA PHE A 95 -1.07 10.20 10.29
C PHE A 95 -2.54 9.85 10.55
N GLY A 96 -2.78 8.67 11.14
CA GLY A 96 -4.13 8.27 11.53
C GLY A 96 -4.75 9.19 12.58
N SER A 97 -3.95 9.81 13.46
CA SER A 97 -4.44 10.83 14.39
C SER A 97 -4.73 12.15 13.71
N ASN A 98 -3.83 12.59 12.84
CA ASN A 98 -4.02 13.83 12.06
C ASN A 98 -5.25 13.74 11.17
N PHE A 99 -5.48 12.57 10.58
CA PHE A 99 -6.65 12.30 9.75
C PHE A 99 -7.97 12.35 10.53
N LYS A 100 -7.96 11.92 11.80
CA LYS A 100 -9.16 11.89 12.66
C LYS A 100 -9.44 13.20 13.39
N ASN A 101 -8.43 13.98 13.66
CA ASN A 101 -8.50 15.16 14.55
C ASN A 101 -8.13 16.42 13.79
N THR A 102 -9.02 16.86 12.91
CA THR A 102 -8.84 18.11 12.17
C THR A 102 -9.35 19.32 12.97
N PRO A 103 -8.75 20.52 12.82
CA PRO A 103 -7.55 20.76 12.03
C PRO A 103 -6.30 20.09 12.59
N SER A 104 -5.39 19.71 11.72
CA SER A 104 -4.11 19.04 12.06
C SER A 104 -2.98 19.57 11.17
N ALA A 105 -1.77 19.01 11.32
CA ALA A 105 -0.66 19.37 10.45
C ALA A 105 -0.89 19.01 8.97
N GLU A 106 -1.73 17.99 8.70
CA GLU A 106 -1.96 17.46 7.35
C GLU A 106 -3.30 17.94 6.74
N TYR A 107 -4.28 18.27 7.58
CA TYR A 107 -5.64 18.60 7.13
C TYR A 107 -6.21 19.80 7.87
N ASP A 108 -6.63 20.80 7.12
CA ASP A 108 -7.25 22.00 7.68
C ASP A 108 -8.68 21.73 8.21
N SER A 109 -9.36 20.74 7.63
CA SER A 109 -10.74 20.41 7.98
C SER A 109 -11.09 18.95 7.79
N ASN A 110 -12.21 18.51 8.39
CA ASN A 110 -12.79 17.18 8.12
C ASN A 110 -13.19 17.01 6.63
N LEU A 111 -13.50 18.10 5.96
CA LEU A 111 -13.84 18.07 4.54
C LEU A 111 -12.62 17.67 3.71
N ASP A 112 -11.44 18.24 3.99
CA ASP A 112 -10.20 17.94 3.25
C ASP A 112 -9.82 16.46 3.44
N ALA A 113 -9.88 15.97 4.67
CA ALA A 113 -9.65 14.56 4.96
C ALA A 113 -10.67 13.64 4.24
N THR A 114 -11.92 14.07 4.13
CA THR A 114 -12.98 13.33 3.42
C THR A 114 -12.75 13.33 1.91
N ILE A 115 -12.39 14.47 1.34
CA ILE A 115 -12.06 14.60 -0.08
C ILE A 115 -10.92 13.64 -0.43
N GLN A 116 -9.90 13.54 0.39
CA GLN A 116 -8.77 12.62 0.14
C GLN A 116 -9.21 11.14 0.11
N ILE A 117 -10.18 10.72 0.93
CA ILE A 117 -10.71 9.35 0.84
C ILE A 117 -11.36 9.10 -0.52
N ILE A 118 -12.17 10.07 -0.99
CA ILE A 118 -12.88 9.95 -2.28
C ILE A 118 -11.89 9.94 -3.44
N GLU A 119 -10.95 10.86 -3.42
CA GLU A 119 -9.92 10.98 -4.47
C GLU A 119 -9.03 9.75 -4.50
N GLY A 120 -8.55 9.27 -3.36
CA GLY A 120 -7.76 8.03 -3.29
C GLY A 120 -8.51 6.82 -3.81
N ALA A 121 -9.80 6.67 -3.49
CA ALA A 121 -10.62 5.59 -4.03
C ALA A 121 -10.82 5.72 -5.55
N ARG A 122 -11.07 6.94 -6.04
CA ARG A 122 -11.17 7.23 -7.49
C ARG A 122 -9.88 6.88 -8.22
N ASP A 123 -8.75 7.28 -7.68
CA ASP A 123 -7.46 7.10 -8.32
C ASP A 123 -7.06 5.62 -8.39
N ILE A 124 -7.34 4.85 -7.33
CA ILE A 124 -7.14 3.39 -7.35
C ILE A 124 -8.02 2.74 -8.43
N ILE A 125 -9.29 3.12 -8.52
CA ILE A 125 -10.20 2.57 -9.54
C ILE A 125 -9.74 2.96 -10.95
N ALA A 126 -9.32 4.20 -11.15
CA ALA A 126 -8.80 4.67 -12.42
C ALA A 126 -7.50 3.96 -12.83
N GLU A 127 -6.61 3.73 -11.88
CA GLU A 127 -5.37 2.98 -12.10
C GLU A 127 -5.66 1.52 -12.49
N VAL A 128 -6.55 0.85 -11.76
CA VAL A 128 -6.94 -0.54 -12.09
C VAL A 128 -7.51 -0.61 -13.51
N ALA A 129 -8.44 0.28 -13.84
CA ALA A 129 -9.09 0.25 -15.15
C ALA A 129 -8.16 0.67 -16.30
N GLY A 130 -7.48 1.81 -16.13
CA GLY A 130 -6.69 2.43 -17.20
C GLY A 130 -5.30 1.83 -17.36
N SER A 131 -4.59 1.62 -16.25
CA SER A 131 -3.20 1.17 -16.28
C SER A 131 -3.09 -0.34 -16.14
N LYS A 132 -3.56 -0.91 -15.03
CA LYS A 132 -3.32 -2.33 -14.71
C LYS A 132 -4.06 -3.30 -15.65
N ILE A 133 -5.25 -2.92 -16.15
CA ILE A 133 -6.02 -3.68 -17.13
C ILE A 133 -5.82 -3.10 -18.53
N GLY A 134 -6.00 -1.80 -18.69
CA GLY A 134 -6.06 -1.15 -20.00
C GLY A 134 -4.78 -1.22 -20.79
N LEU A 135 -3.62 -0.98 -20.17
CA LEU A 135 -2.33 -0.99 -20.87
C LEU A 135 -1.93 -2.40 -21.34
N PRO A 136 -1.96 -3.45 -20.51
CA PRO A 136 -1.69 -4.81 -20.99
C PRO A 136 -2.72 -5.30 -22.01
N TRP A 137 -4.02 -5.02 -21.80
CA TRP A 137 -5.08 -5.42 -22.71
C TRP A 137 -4.90 -4.83 -24.11
N SER A 138 -4.49 -3.57 -24.18
CA SER A 138 -4.24 -2.89 -25.48
C SER A 138 -2.89 -3.25 -26.10
N GLY A 139 -2.03 -3.99 -25.40
CA GLY A 139 -0.66 -4.29 -25.82
C GLY A 139 0.28 -3.08 -25.79
N GLN A 140 -0.09 -2.03 -25.05
CA GLN A 140 0.75 -0.83 -24.94
C GLN A 140 1.89 -1.02 -23.94
N ASP A 141 1.62 -1.66 -22.79
CA ASP A 141 2.63 -1.88 -21.77
C ASP A 141 2.29 -3.08 -20.86
N ASP A 142 2.98 -4.18 -21.06
CA ASP A 142 2.81 -5.41 -20.24
C ASP A 142 3.46 -5.30 -18.86
N SER A 143 4.26 -4.28 -18.59
CA SER A 143 4.91 -4.10 -17.29
C SER A 143 3.90 -3.74 -16.16
N TYR A 144 2.67 -3.36 -16.55
CA TYR A 144 1.57 -3.10 -15.62
C TYR A 144 0.81 -4.36 -15.16
N ILE A 145 1.19 -5.55 -15.64
CA ILE A 145 0.62 -6.80 -15.10
C ILE A 145 1.03 -6.93 -13.63
N GLU A 146 0.05 -6.94 -12.71
CA GLU A 146 0.27 -6.83 -11.26
C GLU A 146 1.03 -8.04 -10.69
N SER A 147 0.60 -9.26 -11.02
CA SER A 147 1.20 -10.51 -10.51
C SER A 147 1.58 -11.45 -11.65
N PRO A 148 2.67 -11.13 -12.40
CA PRO A 148 3.00 -11.83 -13.64
C PRO A 148 3.53 -13.26 -13.42
N TYR A 149 4.00 -13.60 -12.23
CA TYR A 149 4.62 -14.90 -11.94
C TYR A 149 3.64 -15.89 -11.28
N ALA A 150 2.76 -15.40 -10.41
CA ALA A 150 1.73 -16.19 -9.74
C ALA A 150 0.42 -16.26 -10.53
N TYR A 151 0.22 -15.39 -11.53
CA TYR A 151 -1.03 -15.22 -12.29
C TYR A 151 -2.20 -14.84 -11.39
N ASN A 152 -1.95 -13.97 -10.40
CA ASN A 152 -2.93 -13.57 -9.40
C ASN A 152 -3.62 -12.23 -9.68
N SER A 153 -3.26 -11.55 -10.77
CA SER A 153 -3.67 -10.17 -11.08
C SER A 153 -5.17 -9.91 -10.92
N ILE A 154 -6.03 -10.84 -11.29
CA ILE A 154 -7.49 -10.67 -11.18
C ILE A 154 -7.93 -10.57 -9.71
N ILE A 155 -7.30 -11.33 -8.82
CA ILE A 155 -7.57 -11.25 -7.38
C ILE A 155 -7.04 -9.94 -6.83
N ASP A 156 -5.85 -9.52 -7.26
CA ASP A 156 -5.25 -8.25 -6.84
C ASP A 156 -6.14 -7.07 -7.24
N PHE A 157 -6.69 -7.07 -8.46
CA PHE A 157 -7.64 -6.05 -8.93
C PHE A 157 -8.94 -6.07 -8.11
N TYR A 158 -9.46 -7.27 -7.81
CA TYR A 158 -10.62 -7.41 -6.94
C TYR A 158 -10.34 -6.82 -5.55
N ASP A 159 -9.19 -7.10 -4.97
CA ASP A 159 -8.80 -6.61 -3.64
C ASP A 159 -8.58 -5.09 -3.64
N ASN A 160 -8.09 -4.49 -4.72
CA ASN A 160 -8.04 -3.03 -4.87
C ASN A 160 -9.46 -2.42 -4.76
N ILE A 161 -10.45 -2.99 -5.46
CA ILE A 161 -11.84 -2.51 -5.41
C ILE A 161 -12.46 -2.75 -4.04
N VAL A 162 -12.19 -3.90 -3.42
CA VAL A 162 -12.61 -4.18 -2.02
C VAL A 162 -11.99 -3.18 -1.06
N GLY A 163 -10.73 -2.80 -1.26
CA GLY A 163 -10.05 -1.75 -0.47
C GLY A 163 -10.78 -0.41 -0.55
N CYS A 164 -11.11 0.03 -1.76
CA CYS A 164 -11.92 1.25 -1.98
C CYS A 164 -13.28 1.15 -1.27
N ARG A 165 -13.99 0.03 -1.42
CA ARG A 165 -15.25 -0.22 -0.73
C ARG A 165 -15.11 -0.13 0.79
N ASN A 166 -14.07 -0.76 1.35
CA ASN A 166 -13.83 -0.73 2.80
C ASN A 166 -13.64 0.70 3.32
N ALA A 167 -12.88 1.53 2.59
CA ALA A 167 -12.68 2.94 2.94
C ALA A 167 -14.01 3.71 2.89
N LEU A 168 -14.79 3.56 1.83
CA LEU A 168 -16.08 4.26 1.64
C LEU A 168 -17.18 3.75 2.58
N TYR A 169 -17.15 2.48 2.97
CA TYR A 169 -18.10 1.85 3.91
C TYR A 169 -17.69 2.04 5.38
N GLY A 170 -16.44 2.47 5.62
CA GLY A 170 -15.93 2.80 6.95
C GLY A 170 -15.57 1.60 7.82
N ALA A 171 -15.40 0.41 7.25
CA ALA A 171 -14.89 -0.76 7.95
C ALA A 171 -14.34 -1.82 6.99
N VAL A 172 -13.29 -2.51 7.41
CA VAL A 172 -12.70 -3.63 6.68
C VAL A 172 -13.69 -4.80 6.63
N GLY A 173 -13.88 -5.37 5.43
CA GLY A 173 -14.79 -6.49 5.20
C GLY A 173 -16.28 -6.14 5.28
N ALA A 174 -16.63 -4.87 5.37
CA ALA A 174 -18.03 -4.45 5.43
C ALA A 174 -18.77 -4.81 4.13
N THR A 175 -19.95 -5.41 4.28
CA THR A 175 -20.88 -5.69 3.19
C THR A 175 -22.01 -4.65 3.10
N SER A 176 -22.12 -3.77 4.09
CA SER A 176 -23.04 -2.63 4.15
C SER A 176 -22.36 -1.42 4.77
N PRO A 177 -22.77 -0.20 4.42
CA PRO A 177 -22.17 1.02 4.97
C PRO A 177 -22.33 1.10 6.50
N ASN A 178 -21.24 1.40 7.20
CA ASN A 178 -21.26 1.75 8.60
C ASN A 178 -22.04 3.07 8.78
N SER A 179 -22.76 3.25 9.88
CA SER A 179 -23.56 4.46 10.16
C SER A 179 -22.75 5.76 10.23
N LYS A 180 -21.43 5.67 10.31
CA LYS A 180 -20.50 6.81 10.27
C LYS A 180 -19.68 6.88 8.99
N SER A 181 -20.06 6.09 7.98
CA SER A 181 -19.33 6.03 6.72
C SER A 181 -19.78 7.12 5.75
N LEU A 182 -18.93 7.40 4.76
CA LEU A 182 -19.24 8.34 3.70
C LEU A 182 -20.48 7.93 2.90
N ILE A 183 -20.58 6.66 2.53
CA ILE A 183 -21.73 6.14 1.78
C ILE A 183 -23.03 6.24 2.61
N TYR A 184 -22.98 5.94 3.91
CA TYR A 184 -24.16 6.11 4.78
C TYR A 184 -24.61 7.58 4.83
N PHE A 185 -23.68 8.51 4.91
CA PHE A 185 -23.96 9.95 4.84
C PHE A 185 -24.65 10.31 3.52
N CYS A 186 -24.11 9.89 2.38
CA CYS A 186 -24.70 10.15 1.05
C CYS A 186 -26.11 9.57 0.93
N LEU A 187 -26.33 8.33 1.38
CA LEU A 187 -27.64 7.68 1.31
C LEU A 187 -28.69 8.36 2.18
N ASN A 188 -28.30 9.00 3.28
CA ASN A 188 -29.20 9.67 4.21
C ASN A 188 -29.23 11.19 4.03
N ALA A 189 -28.44 11.75 3.13
CA ALA A 189 -28.50 13.16 2.77
C ALA A 189 -29.87 13.48 2.16
N GLY A 190 -30.41 14.66 2.45
CA GLY A 190 -31.66 15.15 1.86
C GLY A 190 -31.57 15.43 0.35
N ASN A 191 -30.38 15.30 -0.24
CA ASN A 191 -30.09 15.59 -1.64
C ASN A 191 -30.25 14.34 -2.50
N ALA A 192 -31.19 14.38 -3.47
CA ALA A 192 -31.44 13.24 -4.37
C ALA A 192 -30.26 12.87 -5.24
N THR A 193 -29.43 13.83 -5.64
CA THR A 193 -28.23 13.60 -6.48
C THR A 193 -27.16 12.78 -5.74
N LEU A 194 -27.07 12.89 -4.41
CA LEU A 194 -26.14 12.10 -3.62
C LEU A 194 -26.64 10.66 -3.35
N LYS A 195 -27.88 10.37 -3.68
CA LYS A 195 -28.50 9.04 -3.49
C LYS A 195 -28.50 8.19 -4.76
N SER A 196 -28.34 8.82 -5.91
CA SER A 196 -28.29 8.18 -7.24
C SER A 196 -26.87 7.66 -7.56
#